data_9239180ec4fb139ec0281558d00c9b39
#
_entry.id   9239180ec4fb139ec0281558d00c9b39
#
_cell.length_a   1.000
_cell.length_b   1.000
_cell.length_c   1.000
_cell.angle_alpha   90.00
_cell.angle_beta   90.00
_cell.angle_gamma   90.00
#
_symmetry.space_group_name_H-M   'P 1'
#
loop_
_entity.id
_entity.type
_entity.pdbx_description
1 polymer ?
#
loop_
_entity_poly.entity_id
_entity_poly.type
_entity_poly.pdbx_seq_one_letter_code
_entity_poly.pdbx_strand_id
1 'polypeptide(L)'
;MKRVLLEKEKPSTTEAVAPSHQNWSYVPPPAYWDEAVGPSGIPRHHWRKLAVAVGRMGPGEFNRRWQAGQQLIQAHGITYNVYGDAQGKERPWSLDPIPLVMDKGEWASLETAVIQRAGLLNCILSDLYGAQKLIHERRFPAALLFSNPNFLRPCYGIQPPHGVFLQNYAVDLAR
;
A
#
# COMPACT_ATOMS: atom_id res chain seq x y z
N MET A 1 -1.67 45.05 -59.35
CA MET A 1 -1.86 43.81 -58.52
C MET A 1 -0.87 43.83 -57.36
N LYS A 2 -1.29 44.25 -56.17
CA LYS A 2 -0.47 44.29 -54.97
C LYS A 2 -0.69 42.99 -54.19
N ARG A 3 0.39 42.29 -53.96
CA ARG A 3 0.44 41.06 -53.13
C ARG A 3 0.47 41.42 -51.66
N VAL A 4 -0.58 41.10 -50.90
CA VAL A 4 -0.64 41.24 -49.46
C VAL A 4 0.07 40.05 -48.86
N LEU A 5 1.17 40.29 -48.14
CA LEU A 5 1.87 39.31 -47.29
C LEU A 5 1.10 39.19 -45.97
N LEU A 6 0.52 38.04 -45.73
CA LEU A 6 -0.02 37.65 -44.45
C LEU A 6 1.14 37.26 -43.50
N GLU A 7 1.41 38.11 -42.52
CA GLU A 7 2.26 37.75 -41.38
C GLU A 7 1.59 36.62 -40.55
N LYS A 8 2.32 35.53 -40.44
CA LYS A 8 1.95 34.44 -39.54
C LYS A 8 2.27 34.86 -38.11
N GLU A 9 1.24 35.14 -37.30
CA GLU A 9 1.36 35.24 -35.87
C GLU A 9 1.93 33.92 -35.29
N LYS A 10 3.01 34.03 -34.52
CA LYS A 10 3.56 32.95 -33.72
C LYS A 10 2.59 32.66 -32.55
N PRO A 11 2.29 31.38 -32.27
CA PRO A 11 1.51 31.06 -31.07
C PRO A 11 2.30 31.49 -29.83
N SER A 12 1.69 32.34 -29.02
CA SER A 12 2.13 32.72 -27.69
C SER A 12 2.28 31.44 -26.84
N THR A 13 3.53 31.14 -26.47
CA THR A 13 3.84 30.08 -25.51
C THR A 13 3.31 30.54 -24.16
N THR A 14 2.13 30.05 -23.79
CA THR A 14 1.64 30.18 -22.42
C THR A 14 2.60 29.38 -21.54
N GLU A 15 3.53 30.06 -20.89
CA GLU A 15 4.33 29.49 -19.81
C GLU A 15 3.35 28.91 -18.79
N ALA A 16 3.36 27.58 -18.68
CA ALA A 16 2.67 26.88 -17.61
C ALA A 16 3.33 27.34 -16.29
N VAL A 17 2.67 28.25 -15.59
CA VAL A 17 3.06 28.66 -14.24
C VAL A 17 3.14 27.38 -13.40
N ALA A 18 4.36 26.99 -13.07
CA ALA A 18 4.61 25.89 -12.16
C ALA A 18 3.84 26.15 -10.87
N PRO A 19 3.03 25.20 -10.37
CA PRO A 19 2.28 25.40 -9.14
C PRO A 19 3.26 25.76 -8.03
N SER A 20 3.08 26.94 -7.45
CA SER A 20 3.91 27.43 -6.35
C SER A 20 3.78 26.45 -5.18
N HIS A 21 4.88 25.79 -4.81
CA HIS A 21 4.99 24.85 -3.70
C HIS A 21 4.90 25.54 -2.31
N GLN A 22 4.34 26.74 -2.25
CA GLN A 22 4.51 27.70 -1.16
C GLN A 22 3.78 27.40 0.14
N ASN A 23 2.94 26.34 0.23
CA ASN A 23 2.18 26.08 1.46
C ASN A 23 2.55 24.76 2.18
N TRP A 24 3.63 24.11 1.80
CA TRP A 24 4.10 22.91 2.48
C TRP A 24 5.34 23.27 3.32
N SER A 25 5.14 23.56 4.60
CA SER A 25 6.21 23.98 5.51
C SER A 25 6.86 22.81 6.28
N TYR A 26 6.60 21.59 5.88
CA TYR A 26 7.18 20.42 6.52
C TYR A 26 8.63 20.19 6.05
N VAL A 27 9.53 20.02 7.01
CA VAL A 27 10.92 19.62 6.78
C VAL A 27 11.14 18.27 7.45
N PRO A 28 11.53 17.22 6.68
CA PRO A 28 11.75 15.92 7.27
C PRO A 28 12.97 15.92 8.21
N PRO A 29 12.94 15.11 9.29
CA PRO A 29 14.10 14.93 10.15
C PRO A 29 15.30 14.40 9.34
N PRO A 30 16.52 14.95 9.49
CA PRO A 30 17.66 14.65 8.61
C PRO A 30 18.17 13.21 8.69
N ALA A 31 17.81 12.46 9.73
CA ALA A 31 18.27 11.09 9.97
C ALA A 31 17.29 10.02 9.42
N TYR A 32 16.14 10.42 8.88
CA TYR A 32 15.10 9.47 8.51
C TYR A 32 14.71 9.62 7.03
N TRP A 33 14.34 8.52 6.44
CA TRP A 33 13.68 8.52 5.14
C TRP A 33 12.27 9.06 5.29
N ASP A 34 11.93 10.07 4.48
CA ASP A 34 10.57 10.59 4.39
C ASP A 34 9.96 10.17 3.05
N GLU A 35 8.77 9.63 3.09
CA GLU A 35 8.09 9.08 1.91
C GLU A 35 7.45 10.17 1.03
N ALA A 36 7.01 11.25 1.66
CA ALA A 36 6.31 12.35 0.99
C ALA A 36 7.26 13.40 0.46
N VAL A 37 8.35 13.68 1.20
CA VAL A 37 9.20 14.83 0.97
C VAL A 37 10.66 14.40 0.78
N GLY A 38 11.35 15.02 -0.16
CA GLY A 38 12.78 14.82 -0.34
C GLY A 38 13.61 15.64 0.67
N PRO A 39 14.94 15.42 0.71
CA PRO A 39 15.84 16.13 1.64
C PRO A 39 15.79 17.66 1.53
N SER A 40 15.38 18.18 0.36
CA SER A 40 15.21 19.62 0.11
C SER A 40 13.87 20.19 0.58
N GLY A 41 13.04 19.43 1.27
CA GLY A 41 11.69 19.85 1.66
C GLY A 41 10.66 19.89 0.52
N ILE A 42 11.02 19.38 -0.67
CA ILE A 42 10.14 19.38 -1.85
C ILE A 42 9.38 18.04 -1.91
N PRO A 43 8.05 18.05 -2.09
CA PRO A 43 7.28 16.83 -2.26
C PRO A 43 7.80 15.97 -3.42
N ARG A 44 7.96 14.66 -3.18
CA ARG A 44 8.35 13.69 -4.21
C ARG A 44 7.33 13.72 -5.34
N HIS A 45 7.74 13.37 -6.56
CA HIS A 45 6.92 13.59 -7.74
C HIS A 45 5.53 12.93 -7.65
N HIS A 46 5.44 11.73 -7.09
CA HIS A 46 4.18 10.99 -6.91
C HIS A 46 3.29 11.57 -5.80
N TRP A 47 3.86 12.36 -4.87
CA TRP A 47 3.13 13.05 -3.81
C TRP A 47 2.61 14.42 -4.23
N ARG A 48 3.13 15.02 -5.31
CA ARG A 48 2.82 16.41 -5.68
C ARG A 48 1.33 16.69 -5.86
N LYS A 49 0.60 15.77 -6.51
CA LYS A 49 -0.85 15.93 -6.72
C LYS A 49 -1.61 15.97 -5.39
N LEU A 50 -1.29 15.06 -4.47
CA LEU A 50 -1.91 15.03 -3.14
C LEU A 50 -1.53 16.28 -2.33
N ALA A 51 -0.25 16.65 -2.31
CA ALA A 51 0.23 17.85 -1.61
C ALA A 51 -0.50 19.13 -2.09
N VAL A 52 -0.66 19.29 -3.40
CA VAL A 52 -1.40 20.42 -3.98
C VAL A 52 -2.88 20.36 -3.58
N ALA A 53 -3.51 19.19 -3.61
CA ALA A 53 -4.92 19.04 -3.25
C ALA A 53 -5.17 19.36 -1.77
N VAL A 54 -4.33 18.86 -0.88
CA VAL A 54 -4.39 19.13 0.57
C VAL A 54 -4.10 20.61 0.85
N GLY A 55 -3.08 21.17 0.20
CA GLY A 55 -2.75 22.60 0.36
C GLY A 55 -3.90 23.53 -0.10
N ARG A 56 -4.57 23.21 -1.20
CA ARG A 56 -5.75 23.97 -1.68
C ARG A 56 -6.95 23.86 -0.75
N MET A 57 -7.12 22.71 -0.12
CA MET A 57 -8.21 22.48 0.83
C MET A 57 -8.07 23.34 2.08
N GLY A 58 -6.83 23.52 2.54
CA GLY A 58 -6.53 24.21 3.78
C GLY A 58 -6.88 23.43 5.05
N PRO A 59 -6.35 23.83 6.20
CA PRO A 59 -6.46 23.06 7.44
C PRO A 59 -7.88 22.93 7.96
N GLY A 60 -8.71 23.96 7.81
CA GLY A 60 -10.11 23.95 8.29
C GLY A 60 -10.97 22.91 7.58
N GLU A 61 -10.93 22.88 6.25
CA GLU A 61 -11.70 21.92 5.44
C GLU A 61 -11.12 20.51 5.57
N PHE A 62 -9.79 20.38 5.67
CA PHE A 62 -9.15 19.09 5.92
C PHE A 62 -9.64 18.47 7.24
N ASN A 63 -9.60 19.23 8.34
CA ASN A 63 -10.08 18.78 9.64
C ASN A 63 -11.57 18.44 9.63
N ARG A 64 -12.40 19.24 8.96
CA ARG A 64 -13.83 18.96 8.83
C ARG A 64 -14.08 17.62 8.15
N ARG A 65 -13.38 17.33 7.04
CA ARG A 65 -13.51 16.06 6.33
C ARG A 65 -12.98 14.89 7.15
N TRP A 66 -11.88 15.09 7.85
CA TRP A 66 -11.34 14.07 8.72
C TRP A 66 -12.31 13.69 9.85
N GLN A 67 -12.88 14.68 10.52
CA GLN A 67 -13.90 14.45 11.55
C GLN A 67 -15.13 13.72 10.99
N ALA A 68 -15.61 14.11 9.83
CA ALA A 68 -16.70 13.39 9.16
C ALA A 68 -16.34 11.93 8.84
N GLY A 69 -15.12 11.67 8.39
CA GLY A 69 -14.63 10.31 8.17
C GLY A 69 -14.61 9.47 9.46
N GLN A 70 -14.12 10.05 10.55
CA GLN A 70 -14.11 9.37 11.87
C GLN A 70 -15.55 9.07 12.35
N GLN A 71 -16.47 10.00 12.17
CA GLN A 71 -17.88 9.79 12.52
C GLN A 71 -18.52 8.66 11.70
N LEU A 72 -18.19 8.57 10.40
CA LEU A 72 -18.66 7.47 9.55
C LEU A 72 -18.09 6.12 10.00
N ILE A 73 -16.79 6.02 10.32
CA ILE A 73 -16.17 4.82 10.85
C ILE A 73 -16.91 4.36 12.12
N GLN A 74 -17.16 5.29 13.03
CA GLN A 74 -17.86 5.01 14.28
C GLN A 74 -19.32 4.62 14.06
N ALA A 75 -20.05 5.35 13.20
CA ALA A 75 -21.45 5.08 12.90
C ALA A 75 -21.67 3.73 12.21
N HIS A 76 -20.70 3.27 11.42
CA HIS A 76 -20.72 1.96 10.77
C HIS A 76 -20.24 0.84 11.70
N GLY A 77 -19.89 1.11 12.95
CA GLY A 77 -19.42 0.10 13.89
C GLY A 77 -18.10 -0.56 13.47
N ILE A 78 -17.26 0.14 12.70
CA ILE A 78 -15.96 -0.38 12.28
C ILE A 78 -15.00 -0.27 13.46
N THR A 79 -14.88 -1.37 14.20
CA THR A 79 -14.07 -1.47 15.40
C THR A 79 -13.06 -2.60 15.28
N TYR A 80 -12.04 -2.58 16.11
CA TYR A 80 -11.14 -3.70 16.28
C TYR A 80 -10.95 -3.99 17.78
N ASN A 81 -10.84 -5.27 18.10
CA ASN A 81 -10.56 -5.72 19.44
C ASN A 81 -9.06 -6.00 19.59
N VAL A 82 -8.45 -5.47 20.62
CA VAL A 82 -7.09 -5.84 20.98
C VAL A 82 -7.15 -7.19 21.70
N TYR A 83 -6.57 -8.22 21.07
CA TYR A 83 -6.47 -9.54 21.69
C TYR A 83 -5.74 -9.44 23.04
N GLY A 84 -6.40 -9.89 24.11
CA GLY A 84 -5.83 -9.84 25.48
C GLY A 84 -6.21 -8.61 26.30
N ASP A 85 -7.00 -7.68 25.75
CA ASP A 85 -7.57 -6.59 26.54
C ASP A 85 -8.73 -7.12 27.39
N ALA A 86 -8.50 -7.31 28.70
CA ALA A 86 -9.49 -7.82 29.65
C ALA A 86 -10.73 -6.92 29.79
N GLN A 87 -10.69 -5.69 29.27
CA GLN A 87 -11.81 -4.76 29.30
C GLN A 87 -12.69 -4.80 28.04
N GLY A 88 -12.31 -5.56 27.01
CA GLY A 88 -13.14 -5.86 25.83
C GLY A 88 -13.74 -4.63 25.13
N LYS A 89 -13.15 -3.46 25.30
CA LYS A 89 -13.68 -2.23 24.71
C LYS A 89 -13.43 -2.25 23.21
N GLU A 90 -14.49 -2.32 22.45
CA GLU A 90 -14.46 -2.06 21.02
C GLU A 90 -13.83 -0.69 20.76
N ARG A 91 -12.67 -0.71 20.11
CA ARG A 91 -11.99 0.55 19.72
C ARG A 91 -12.36 0.88 18.27
N PRO A 92 -12.79 2.11 17.99
CA PRO A 92 -12.98 2.53 16.60
C PRO A 92 -11.70 2.33 15.80
N TRP A 93 -11.85 1.85 14.58
CA TRP A 93 -10.71 1.75 13.67
C TRP A 93 -10.08 3.12 13.45
N SER A 94 -8.78 3.22 13.67
CA SER A 94 -8.02 4.46 13.44
C SER A 94 -7.47 4.44 12.03
N LEU A 95 -7.94 5.35 11.19
CA LEU A 95 -7.47 5.54 9.83
C LEU A 95 -6.57 6.77 9.77
N ASP A 96 -5.48 6.71 9.01
CA ASP A 96 -4.66 7.88 8.74
C ASP A 96 -5.38 8.78 7.71
N PRO A 97 -5.55 10.09 7.97
CA PRO A 97 -6.17 11.00 7.02
C PRO A 97 -5.35 11.24 5.75
N ILE A 98 -4.07 10.96 5.78
CA ILE A 98 -3.17 11.08 4.63
C ILE A 98 -2.72 9.68 4.21
N PRO A 99 -3.22 9.15 3.08
CA PRO A 99 -2.84 7.81 2.64
C PRO A 99 -1.39 7.76 2.20
N LEU A 100 -0.75 6.62 2.37
CA LEU A 100 0.55 6.33 1.75
C LEU A 100 0.40 6.33 0.23
N VAL A 101 1.20 7.18 -0.44
CA VAL A 101 1.23 7.24 -1.91
C VAL A 101 2.48 6.55 -2.41
N MET A 102 2.31 5.47 -3.16
CA MET A 102 3.42 4.75 -3.78
C MET A 102 3.64 5.21 -5.21
N ASP A 103 4.91 5.26 -5.63
CA ASP A 103 5.27 5.42 -7.04
C ASP A 103 4.90 4.17 -7.84
N LYS A 104 4.53 4.37 -9.11
CA LYS A 104 4.14 3.27 -10.00
C LYS A 104 5.28 2.24 -10.19
N GLY A 105 6.52 2.72 -10.30
CA GLY A 105 7.67 1.82 -10.47
C GLY A 105 7.96 1.03 -9.19
N GLU A 106 7.85 1.67 -8.04
CA GLU A 106 7.97 1.02 -6.75
C GLU A 106 6.89 -0.04 -6.56
N TRP A 107 5.62 0.30 -6.87
CA TRP A 107 4.52 -0.67 -6.81
C TRP A 107 4.75 -1.87 -7.71
N ALA A 108 5.19 -1.68 -8.96
CA ALA A 108 5.46 -2.79 -9.88
C ALA A 108 6.54 -3.74 -9.37
N SER A 109 7.59 -3.21 -8.74
CA SER A 109 8.64 -4.01 -8.11
C SER A 109 8.13 -4.80 -6.92
N LEU A 110 7.33 -4.16 -6.07
CA LEU A 110 6.71 -4.76 -4.91
C LEU A 110 5.71 -5.85 -5.30
N GLU A 111 4.84 -5.57 -6.26
CA GLU A 111 3.87 -6.53 -6.81
C GLU A 111 4.56 -7.78 -7.32
N THR A 112 5.62 -7.63 -8.12
CA THR A 112 6.43 -8.75 -8.62
C THR A 112 6.99 -9.59 -7.47
N ALA A 113 7.52 -8.95 -6.44
CA ALA A 113 8.07 -9.62 -5.27
C ALA A 113 7.01 -10.37 -4.46
N VAL A 114 5.82 -9.79 -4.30
CA VAL A 114 4.70 -10.43 -3.59
C VAL A 114 4.17 -11.61 -4.38
N ILE A 115 3.98 -11.48 -5.70
CA ILE A 115 3.54 -12.58 -6.58
C ILE A 115 4.52 -13.75 -6.51
N GLN A 116 5.83 -13.50 -6.57
CA GLN A 116 6.84 -14.55 -6.45
C GLN A 116 6.73 -15.30 -5.13
N ARG A 117 6.59 -14.58 -4.02
CA ARG A 117 6.49 -15.18 -2.68
C ARG A 117 5.20 -15.98 -2.50
N ALA A 118 4.09 -15.45 -2.99
CA ALA A 118 2.80 -16.15 -2.97
C ALA A 118 2.87 -17.45 -3.78
N GLY A 119 3.47 -17.40 -4.99
CA GLY A 119 3.69 -18.58 -5.81
C GLY A 119 4.56 -19.63 -5.10
N LEU A 120 5.65 -19.20 -4.46
CA LEU A 120 6.51 -20.09 -3.68
C LEU A 120 5.76 -20.73 -2.51
N LEU A 121 4.99 -19.96 -1.74
CA LEU A 121 4.19 -20.47 -0.63
C LEU A 121 3.14 -21.47 -1.11
N ASN A 122 2.48 -21.20 -2.24
CA ASN A 122 1.54 -22.14 -2.84
C ASN A 122 2.23 -23.45 -3.24
N CYS A 123 3.43 -23.42 -3.82
CA CYS A 123 4.20 -24.60 -4.15
C CYS A 123 4.60 -25.39 -2.89
N ILE A 124 5.02 -24.69 -1.82
CA ILE A 124 5.34 -25.32 -0.54
C ILE A 124 4.11 -26.03 0.03
N LEU A 125 2.97 -25.36 0.08
CA LEU A 125 1.72 -25.97 0.57
C LEU A 125 1.30 -27.19 -0.28
N SER A 126 1.42 -27.08 -1.60
CA SER A 126 1.15 -28.20 -2.52
C SER A 126 2.05 -29.42 -2.23
N ASP A 127 3.32 -29.20 -1.93
CA ASP A 127 4.24 -30.27 -1.56
C ASP A 127 3.92 -30.83 -0.18
N LEU A 128 3.70 -29.98 0.82
CA LEU A 128 3.44 -30.42 2.21
C LEU A 128 2.14 -31.20 2.36
N TYR A 129 1.11 -30.87 1.61
CA TYR A 129 -0.16 -31.61 1.56
C TYR A 129 -0.19 -32.71 0.49
N GLY A 130 0.88 -32.83 -0.31
CA GLY A 130 1.04 -33.82 -1.38
C GLY A 130 2.20 -34.76 -1.14
N ALA A 131 3.20 -34.72 -2.02
CA ALA A 131 4.32 -35.68 -2.04
C ALA A 131 5.33 -35.53 -0.89
N GLN A 132 5.31 -34.44 -0.15
CA GLN A 132 6.22 -34.11 0.98
C GLN A 132 7.71 -34.23 0.63
N LYS A 133 8.09 -33.87 -0.60
CA LYS A 133 9.49 -33.92 -1.07
C LYS A 133 10.41 -33.08 -0.20
N LEU A 134 9.96 -31.89 0.22
CA LEU A 134 10.73 -31.01 1.12
C LEU A 134 11.10 -31.71 2.44
N ILE A 135 10.22 -32.57 2.96
CA ILE A 135 10.46 -33.36 4.17
C ILE A 135 11.43 -34.52 3.85
N HIS A 136 11.15 -35.30 2.80
CA HIS A 136 11.97 -36.45 2.40
C HIS A 136 13.39 -36.07 2.03
N GLU A 137 13.58 -34.93 1.37
CA GLU A 137 14.87 -34.36 1.01
C GLU A 137 15.56 -33.59 2.17
N ARG A 138 14.95 -33.57 3.36
CA ARG A 138 15.45 -32.86 4.56
C ARG A 138 15.64 -31.34 4.36
N ARG A 139 14.94 -30.74 3.41
CA ARG A 139 14.96 -29.31 3.17
C ARG A 139 14.05 -28.54 4.13
N PHE A 140 13.05 -29.22 4.67
CA PHE A 140 12.15 -28.67 5.67
C PHE A 140 12.09 -29.64 6.87
N PRO A 141 12.32 -29.17 8.11
CA PRO A 141 12.29 -30.04 9.28
C PRO A 141 10.89 -30.61 9.53
N ALA A 142 10.77 -31.92 9.56
CA ALA A 142 9.48 -32.61 9.78
C ALA A 142 8.82 -32.19 11.09
N ALA A 143 9.60 -31.94 12.15
CA ALA A 143 9.10 -31.48 13.44
C ALA A 143 8.33 -30.14 13.34
N LEU A 144 8.79 -29.19 12.52
CA LEU A 144 8.09 -27.92 12.32
C LEU A 144 6.72 -28.09 11.66
N LEU A 145 6.59 -29.05 10.75
CA LEU A 145 5.31 -29.35 10.12
C LEU A 145 4.36 -30.06 11.09
N PHE A 146 4.81 -31.19 11.65
CA PHE A 146 3.92 -32.08 12.38
C PHE A 146 3.61 -31.63 13.80
N SER A 147 4.38 -30.71 14.38
CA SER A 147 4.05 -30.04 15.65
C SER A 147 3.21 -28.79 15.48
N ASN A 148 3.03 -28.29 14.26
CA ASN A 148 2.21 -27.11 14.02
C ASN A 148 0.72 -27.48 14.11
N PRO A 149 -0.03 -26.87 15.06
CA PRO A 149 -1.46 -27.16 15.23
C PRO A 149 -2.30 -26.76 14.00
N ASN A 150 -1.80 -25.87 13.16
CA ASN A 150 -2.49 -25.46 11.93
C ASN A 150 -2.25 -26.40 10.74
N PHE A 151 -1.38 -27.41 10.89
CA PHE A 151 -1.24 -28.45 9.87
C PHE A 151 -2.37 -29.46 9.98
N LEU A 152 -3.31 -29.41 9.04
CA LEU A 152 -4.50 -30.24 9.04
C LEU A 152 -4.22 -31.59 8.37
N ARG A 153 -3.80 -32.58 9.14
CA ARG A 153 -3.49 -33.94 8.64
C ARG A 153 -4.61 -34.56 7.78
N PRO A 154 -5.91 -34.38 8.09
CA PRO A 154 -6.98 -34.88 7.23
C PRO A 154 -7.02 -34.29 5.81
N CYS A 155 -6.35 -33.14 5.60
CA CYS A 155 -6.24 -32.50 4.29
C CYS A 155 -5.09 -33.04 3.44
N TYR A 156 -4.35 -34.05 3.92
CA TYR A 156 -3.30 -34.68 3.14
C TYR A 156 -3.87 -35.34 1.88
N GLY A 157 -3.28 -35.07 0.73
CA GLY A 157 -3.72 -35.63 -0.56
C GLY A 157 -4.86 -34.88 -1.24
N ILE A 158 -5.38 -33.80 -0.62
CA ILE A 158 -6.42 -32.99 -1.26
C ILE A 158 -5.90 -32.33 -2.55
N GLN A 159 -6.81 -32.17 -3.51
CA GLN A 159 -6.57 -31.47 -4.75
C GLN A 159 -7.48 -30.25 -4.80
N PRO A 160 -6.98 -29.05 -4.42
CA PRO A 160 -7.79 -27.86 -4.49
C PRO A 160 -8.05 -27.45 -5.94
N PRO A 161 -9.15 -26.72 -6.22
CA PRO A 161 -9.44 -26.20 -7.55
C PRO A 161 -8.25 -25.41 -8.11
N HIS A 162 -7.89 -25.68 -9.36
CA HIS A 162 -6.77 -25.06 -10.06
C HIS A 162 -5.39 -25.22 -9.38
N GLY A 163 -5.24 -26.13 -8.43
CA GLY A 163 -3.99 -26.30 -7.68
C GLY A 163 -3.65 -25.15 -6.72
N VAL A 164 -4.65 -24.32 -6.38
CA VAL A 164 -4.45 -23.17 -5.51
C VAL A 164 -4.75 -23.53 -4.07
N PHE A 165 -3.70 -23.78 -3.28
CA PHE A 165 -3.77 -24.00 -1.84
C PHE A 165 -3.88 -22.68 -1.07
N LEU A 166 -3.15 -21.65 -1.51
CA LEU A 166 -3.12 -20.34 -0.90
C LEU A 166 -4.22 -19.45 -1.49
N GLN A 167 -5.46 -19.66 -1.04
CA GLN A 167 -6.64 -18.97 -1.60
C GLN A 167 -6.82 -17.55 -1.07
N ASN A 168 -6.37 -17.29 0.15
CA ASN A 168 -6.43 -15.97 0.77
C ASN A 168 -5.24 -15.79 1.71
N TYR A 169 -4.57 -14.66 1.63
CA TYR A 169 -3.46 -14.31 2.51
C TYR A 169 -3.33 -12.79 2.63
N ALA A 170 -2.78 -12.34 3.74
CA ALA A 170 -2.40 -10.95 3.94
C ALA A 170 -0.87 -10.82 3.90
N VAL A 171 -0.41 -9.68 3.40
CA VAL A 171 1.02 -9.35 3.36
C VAL A 171 1.23 -8.01 4.04
N ASP A 172 1.97 -8.02 5.13
CA ASP A 172 2.42 -6.80 5.78
C ASP A 172 3.73 -6.36 5.13
N LEU A 173 3.77 -5.10 4.76
CA LEU A 173 4.93 -4.49 4.10
C LEU A 173 5.56 -3.51 5.07
N ALA A 174 6.86 -3.64 5.29
CA ALA A 174 7.66 -2.70 6.04
C ALA A 174 8.76 -2.11 5.16
N ARG A 175 9.13 -0.85 5.44
CA ARG A 175 10.21 -0.13 4.78
C ARG A 175 11.30 0.23 5.77
#